data_0e9db7481b0d4e4e305628845259a4c2
#
_entry.id   0e9db7481b0d4e4e305628845259a4c2
#
_cell.length_a   1.000
_cell.length_b   1.000
_cell.length_c   1.000
_cell.angle_alpha   90.00
_cell.angle_beta   90.00
_cell.angle_gamma   90.00
#
_symmetry.space_group_name_H-M   'P 1'
#
loop_
_entity.id
_entity.type
_entity.pdbx_description
1 polymer ?
#
loop_
_entity_poly.entity_id
_entity_poly.type
_entity_poly.pdbx_seq_one_letter_code
_entity_poly.pdbx_strand_id
1 'polypeptide(L)'
;RVARQLAALRKVEVVPTFLGAHAVPPGGDAQRYTDQVCTQMIPAIAAQGLAEAVDVFCEHLAFSHAQAEQVFIAAQAHGLHIKIHAEQLSNQHGAELAARYGALSADHIEYLDQAGIAAMAG
;
A
#
# COMPACT_ATOMS: atom_id res chain seq x y z
N ARG A 1 14.35 -2.90 9.67
CA ARG A 1 15.17 -3.32 10.84
C ARG A 1 15.37 -2.14 11.80
N VAL A 2 15.86 -0.99 11.33
CA VAL A 2 16.08 0.21 12.19
C VAL A 2 14.81 0.64 12.90
N ALA A 3 13.66 0.68 12.23
CA ALA A 3 12.37 1.03 12.84
C ALA A 3 12.03 0.15 14.05
N ARG A 4 12.22 -1.17 13.93
CA ARG A 4 12.01 -2.12 15.04
C ARG A 4 12.98 -1.87 16.22
N GLN A 5 14.23 -1.50 15.93
CA GLN A 5 15.20 -1.16 16.99
C GLN A 5 14.80 0.13 17.71
N LEU A 6 14.29 1.13 16.99
CA LEU A 6 13.81 2.38 17.60
C LEU A 6 12.64 2.13 18.55
N ALA A 7 11.69 1.27 18.21
CA ALA A 7 10.58 0.90 19.09
C ALA A 7 11.06 0.31 20.44
N ALA A 8 12.15 -0.46 20.42
CA ALA A 8 12.73 -1.04 21.63
C ALA A 8 13.53 -0.02 22.45
N LEU A 9 14.07 1.04 21.81
CA LEU A 9 14.96 2.00 22.45
C LEU A 9 14.27 3.29 22.91
N ARG A 10 13.05 3.55 22.48
CA ARG A 10 12.32 4.79 22.73
C ARG A 10 10.89 4.51 23.22
N LYS A 11 10.36 5.44 24.01
CA LYS A 11 8.97 5.42 24.47
C LYS A 11 8.03 5.96 23.37
N VAL A 12 8.07 5.35 22.19
CA VAL A 12 7.22 5.69 21.05
C VAL A 12 6.73 4.39 20.41
N GLU A 13 5.50 4.39 19.96
CA GLU A 13 5.00 3.35 19.10
C GLU A 13 5.58 3.53 17.70
N VAL A 14 6.07 2.44 17.10
CA VAL A 14 6.63 2.45 15.74
C VAL A 14 5.92 1.36 14.94
N VAL A 15 5.12 1.78 13.96
CA VAL A 15 4.39 0.91 13.04
C VAL A 15 5.11 0.93 11.68
N PRO A 16 5.99 -0.03 11.40
CA PRO A 16 6.72 -0.06 10.13
C PRO A 16 5.79 -0.38 8.97
N THR A 17 5.85 0.43 7.92
CA THR A 17 5.09 0.23 6.68
C THR A 17 6.06 -0.03 5.52
N PHE A 18 5.74 -1.01 4.67
CA PHE A 18 6.49 -1.32 3.48
C PHE A 18 6.00 -0.46 2.31
N LEU A 19 6.92 0.27 1.68
CA LEU A 19 6.66 1.23 0.59
C LEU A 19 7.20 0.75 -0.78
N GLY A 20 7.38 -0.55 -0.98
CA GLY A 20 7.90 -1.09 -2.24
C GLY A 20 7.01 -0.83 -3.46
N ALA A 21 5.71 -0.61 -3.24
CA ALA A 21 4.74 -0.31 -4.30
C ALA A 21 4.48 1.19 -4.46
N HIS A 22 5.51 2.03 -4.39
CA HIS A 22 5.40 3.49 -4.57
C HIS A 22 6.03 4.00 -5.87
N ALA A 23 7.02 3.30 -6.42
CA ALA A 23 7.65 3.66 -7.68
C ALA A 23 8.18 2.42 -8.39
N VAL A 24 7.97 2.37 -9.70
CA VAL A 24 8.61 1.38 -10.56
C VAL A 24 10.05 1.83 -10.81
N PRO A 25 11.05 0.93 -10.73
CA PRO A 25 12.43 1.29 -11.04
C PRO A 25 12.57 1.86 -12.48
N PRO A 26 13.49 2.82 -12.70
CA PRO A 26 13.69 3.40 -14.03
C PRO A 26 13.92 2.34 -15.12
N GLY A 27 13.17 2.43 -16.20
CA GLY A 27 13.22 1.46 -17.32
C GLY A 27 12.57 0.10 -17.01
N GLY A 28 11.95 -0.06 -15.83
CA GLY A 28 11.24 -1.28 -15.44
C GLY A 28 9.85 -1.36 -16.05
N ASP A 29 9.37 -2.58 -16.23
CA ASP A 29 7.97 -2.88 -16.54
C ASP A 29 7.14 -2.90 -15.26
N ALA A 30 6.05 -2.13 -15.21
CA ALA A 30 5.23 -1.97 -14.02
C ALA A 30 4.58 -3.27 -13.55
N GLN A 31 4.08 -4.10 -14.49
CA GLN A 31 3.45 -5.37 -14.11
C GLN A 31 4.46 -6.36 -13.55
N ARG A 32 5.60 -6.51 -14.23
CA ARG A 32 6.68 -7.38 -13.76
C ARG A 32 7.20 -6.96 -12.38
N TYR A 33 7.28 -5.65 -12.13
CA TYR A 33 7.68 -5.15 -10.82
C TYR A 33 6.60 -5.41 -9.75
N THR A 34 5.32 -5.23 -10.10
CA THR A 34 4.19 -5.61 -9.22
C THR A 34 4.25 -7.09 -8.85
N ASP A 35 4.48 -7.97 -9.83
CA ASP A 35 4.63 -9.41 -9.60
C ASP A 35 5.80 -9.71 -8.64
N GLN A 36 6.91 -9.00 -8.78
CA GLN A 36 8.05 -9.13 -7.88
C GLN A 36 7.73 -8.65 -6.46
N VAL A 37 7.02 -7.54 -6.32
CA VAL A 37 6.53 -7.04 -5.02
C VAL A 37 5.67 -8.11 -4.35
N CYS A 38 4.69 -8.65 -5.08
CA CYS A 38 3.72 -9.61 -4.54
C CYS A 38 4.34 -10.98 -4.21
N THR A 39 5.22 -11.49 -5.09
CA THR A 39 5.71 -12.88 -4.97
C THR A 39 7.03 -13.02 -4.22
N GLN A 40 7.79 -11.94 -4.06
CA GLN A 40 9.12 -11.99 -3.45
C GLN A 40 9.25 -11.04 -2.24
N MET A 41 8.91 -9.75 -2.42
CA MET A 41 9.19 -8.75 -1.39
C MET A 41 8.23 -8.86 -0.19
N ILE A 42 6.93 -8.91 -0.44
CA ILE A 42 5.91 -9.02 0.63
C ILE A 42 6.12 -10.29 1.45
N PRO A 43 6.25 -11.49 0.85
CA PRO A 43 6.57 -12.71 1.62
C PRO A 43 7.83 -12.60 2.47
N ALA A 44 8.90 -12.03 1.90
CA ALA A 44 10.17 -11.88 2.61
C ALA A 44 10.09 -10.92 3.80
N ILE A 45 9.33 -9.84 3.67
CA ILE A 45 9.12 -8.84 4.73
C ILE A 45 8.23 -9.40 5.83
N ALA A 46 7.17 -10.10 5.48
CA ALA A 46 6.27 -10.75 6.42
C ALA A 46 7.01 -11.83 7.24
N ALA A 47 7.75 -12.72 6.57
CA ALA A 47 8.51 -13.78 7.23
C ALA A 47 9.56 -13.25 8.22
N GLN A 48 10.09 -12.04 8.01
CA GLN A 48 11.06 -11.41 8.89
C GLN A 48 10.43 -10.47 9.92
N GLY A 49 9.12 -10.28 9.90
CA GLY A 49 8.41 -9.34 10.78
C GLY A 49 8.88 -7.89 10.63
N LEU A 50 9.26 -7.46 9.42
CA LEU A 50 9.86 -6.14 9.18
C LEU A 50 8.85 -5.03 8.98
N ALA A 51 7.61 -5.35 8.62
CA ALA A 51 6.51 -4.41 8.47
C ALA A 51 5.22 -4.97 9.07
N GLU A 52 4.30 -4.09 9.39
CA GLU A 52 2.94 -4.38 9.86
C GLU A 52 1.91 -4.04 8.80
N ALA A 53 2.26 -3.15 7.88
CA ALA A 53 1.42 -2.74 6.77
C ALA A 53 2.23 -2.65 5.46
N VAL A 54 1.50 -2.73 4.35
CA VAL A 54 1.96 -2.43 2.99
C VAL A 54 1.21 -1.19 2.52
N ASP A 55 1.89 -0.29 1.86
CA ASP A 55 1.31 0.93 1.31
C ASP A 55 1.55 0.98 -0.21
N VAL A 56 0.53 1.35 -0.96
CA VAL A 56 0.56 1.43 -2.44
C VAL A 56 0.31 2.85 -2.89
N PHE A 57 1.06 3.33 -3.87
CA PHE A 57 0.76 4.57 -4.57
C PHE A 57 -0.05 4.28 -5.83
N CYS A 58 -1.37 4.44 -5.74
CA CYS A 58 -2.31 4.23 -6.84
C CYS A 58 -2.53 5.53 -7.60
N GLU A 59 -1.85 5.69 -8.73
CA GLU A 59 -1.89 6.89 -9.55
C GLU A 59 -1.53 6.60 -11.01
N HIS A 60 -1.96 7.47 -11.93
CA HIS A 60 -1.69 7.31 -13.36
C HIS A 60 -0.19 7.24 -13.72
N LEU A 61 0.67 7.77 -12.87
CA LEU A 61 2.12 7.77 -13.06
C LEU A 61 2.84 6.68 -12.23
N ALA A 62 2.11 5.92 -11.41
CA ALA A 62 2.68 4.92 -10.52
C ALA A 62 2.03 3.53 -10.74
N PHE A 63 1.21 3.07 -9.82
CA PHE A 63 0.53 1.77 -9.94
C PHE A 63 -0.93 1.97 -10.32
N SER A 64 -1.41 1.17 -11.27
CA SER A 64 -2.82 1.15 -11.65
C SER A 64 -3.69 0.55 -10.54
N HIS A 65 -5.00 0.80 -10.59
CA HIS A 65 -5.99 0.18 -9.72
C HIS A 65 -5.85 -1.35 -9.65
N ALA A 66 -5.69 -2.01 -10.80
CA ALA A 66 -5.53 -3.48 -10.85
C ALA A 66 -4.22 -3.95 -10.18
N GLN A 67 -3.14 -3.21 -10.33
CA GLN A 67 -1.86 -3.50 -9.66
C GLN A 67 -1.93 -3.26 -8.15
N ALA A 68 -2.61 -2.20 -7.72
CA ALA A 68 -2.86 -1.95 -6.30
C ALA A 68 -3.67 -3.09 -5.67
N GLU A 69 -4.70 -3.58 -6.36
CA GLU A 69 -5.49 -4.73 -5.91
C GLU A 69 -4.65 -6.00 -5.76
N GLN A 70 -3.75 -6.29 -6.71
CA GLN A 70 -2.82 -7.42 -6.60
C GLN A 70 -1.93 -7.31 -5.34
N VAL A 71 -1.41 -6.12 -5.06
CA VAL A 71 -0.60 -5.87 -3.86
C VAL A 71 -1.41 -6.06 -2.58
N PHE A 72 -2.67 -5.59 -2.56
CA PHE A 72 -3.57 -5.78 -1.40
C PHE A 72 -3.83 -7.25 -1.11
N ILE A 73 -4.16 -8.03 -2.14
CA ILE A 73 -4.37 -9.48 -2.02
C ILE A 73 -3.12 -10.15 -1.46
N ALA A 74 -1.94 -9.82 -1.99
CA ALA A 74 -0.69 -10.37 -1.51
C ALA A 74 -0.39 -9.99 -0.04
N ALA A 75 -0.60 -8.72 0.33
CA ALA A 75 -0.39 -8.26 1.70
C ALA A 75 -1.31 -8.99 2.70
N GLN A 76 -2.60 -9.08 2.40
CA GLN A 76 -3.56 -9.78 3.27
C GLN A 76 -3.28 -11.28 3.38
N ALA A 77 -2.86 -11.93 2.30
CA ALA A 77 -2.46 -13.34 2.33
C ALA A 77 -1.27 -13.62 3.27
N HIS A 78 -0.48 -12.59 3.58
CA HIS A 78 0.63 -12.65 4.51
C HIS A 78 0.35 -11.99 5.87
N GLY A 79 -0.91 -11.65 6.16
CA GLY A 79 -1.32 -11.08 7.45
C GLY A 79 -0.88 -9.63 7.67
N LEU A 80 -0.53 -8.91 6.60
CA LEU A 80 -0.16 -7.50 6.66
C LEU A 80 -1.39 -6.62 6.42
N HIS A 81 -1.49 -5.53 7.17
CA HIS A 81 -2.47 -4.49 6.90
C HIS A 81 -2.14 -3.75 5.60
N ILE A 82 -3.13 -3.06 5.06
CA ILE A 82 -2.96 -2.28 3.84
C ILE A 82 -3.26 -0.81 4.08
N LYS A 83 -2.55 0.04 3.34
CA LYS A 83 -2.72 1.48 3.22
C LYS A 83 -2.58 1.88 1.77
N ILE A 84 -3.03 3.06 1.41
CA ILE A 84 -2.93 3.57 0.05
C ILE A 84 -2.67 5.08 0.04
N HIS A 85 -1.86 5.53 -0.92
CA HIS A 85 -1.84 6.90 -1.40
C HIS A 85 -2.68 6.92 -2.68
N ALA A 86 -3.77 7.65 -2.67
CA ALA A 86 -4.78 7.62 -3.73
C ALA A 86 -5.38 9.00 -3.99
N GLU A 87 -5.90 9.18 -5.19
CA GLU A 87 -6.60 10.40 -5.62
C GLU A 87 -5.79 11.68 -5.35
N GLN A 88 -4.46 11.59 -5.42
CA GLN A 88 -3.55 12.71 -5.17
C GLN A 88 -3.45 13.66 -6.37
N LEU A 89 -3.36 13.11 -7.58
CA LEU A 89 -3.17 13.86 -8.83
C LEU A 89 -4.31 13.63 -9.81
N SER A 90 -5.05 12.55 -9.64
CA SER A 90 -6.21 12.15 -10.45
C SER A 90 -7.08 11.17 -9.67
N ASN A 91 -8.35 11.02 -10.07
CA ASN A 91 -9.18 9.98 -9.50
C ASN A 91 -8.94 8.64 -10.21
N GLN A 92 -8.32 7.69 -9.52
CA GLN A 92 -8.06 6.32 -9.96
C GLN A 92 -8.93 5.29 -9.22
N HIS A 93 -9.89 5.74 -8.42
CA HIS A 93 -10.76 4.91 -7.57
C HIS A 93 -9.98 4.05 -6.54
N GLY A 94 -8.81 4.50 -6.13
CA GLY A 94 -7.97 3.82 -5.15
C GLY A 94 -8.57 3.83 -3.75
N ALA A 95 -9.25 4.91 -3.36
CA ALA A 95 -9.93 5.01 -2.06
C ALA A 95 -11.13 4.04 -1.96
N GLU A 96 -11.90 3.86 -3.04
CA GLU A 96 -12.96 2.84 -3.11
C GLU A 96 -12.40 1.43 -2.98
N LEU A 97 -11.25 1.17 -3.65
CA LEU A 97 -10.52 -0.09 -3.52
C LEU A 97 -10.07 -0.31 -2.07
N ALA A 98 -9.47 0.70 -1.46
CA ALA A 98 -9.00 0.65 -0.09
C ALA A 98 -10.13 0.33 0.90
N ALA A 99 -11.27 1.00 0.77
CA ALA A 99 -12.45 0.75 1.59
C ALA A 99 -12.94 -0.71 1.45
N ARG A 100 -13.04 -1.20 0.23
CA ARG A 100 -13.48 -2.59 -0.07
C ARG A 100 -12.57 -3.65 0.57
N TYR A 101 -11.27 -3.36 0.68
CA TYR A 101 -10.29 -4.28 1.29
C TYR A 101 -10.02 -4.00 2.77
N GLY A 102 -10.74 -3.07 3.40
CA GLY A 102 -10.58 -2.73 4.81
C GLY A 102 -9.21 -2.15 5.13
N ALA A 103 -8.71 -1.25 4.29
CA ALA A 103 -7.45 -0.56 4.51
C ALA A 103 -7.48 0.30 5.78
N LEU A 104 -6.33 0.47 6.42
CA LEU A 104 -6.17 1.31 7.60
C LEU A 104 -6.32 2.81 7.28
N SER A 105 -5.86 3.23 6.10
CA SER A 105 -5.98 4.63 5.64
C SER A 105 -5.92 4.73 4.12
N ALA A 106 -6.49 5.82 3.61
CA ALA A 106 -6.22 6.36 2.29
C ALA A 106 -5.71 7.80 2.47
N ASP A 107 -4.48 8.02 2.03
CA ASP A 107 -3.79 9.29 2.20
C ASP A 107 -3.91 10.12 0.91
N HIS A 108 -3.86 11.45 1.01
CA HIS A 108 -4.09 12.48 0.00
C HIS A 108 -5.57 12.76 -0.25
N ILE A 109 -6.21 12.05 -1.17
CA ILE A 109 -7.64 12.13 -1.50
C ILE A 109 -8.13 13.49 -2.03
N GLU A 110 -7.24 14.31 -2.61
CA GLU A 110 -7.57 15.64 -3.17
C GLU A 110 -8.59 15.56 -4.32
N TYR A 111 -8.57 14.45 -5.07
CA TYR A 111 -9.48 14.19 -6.20
C TYR A 111 -10.58 13.18 -5.89
N LEU A 112 -10.88 12.96 -4.59
CA LEU A 112 -11.92 12.01 -4.17
C LEU A 112 -13.30 12.48 -4.63
N ASP A 113 -14.07 11.58 -5.21
CA ASP A 113 -15.45 11.83 -5.64
C ASP A 113 -16.50 11.33 -4.63
N GLN A 114 -17.77 11.52 -4.95
CA GLN A 114 -18.88 11.11 -4.07
C GLN A 114 -18.94 9.59 -3.87
N ALA A 115 -18.52 8.79 -4.85
CA ALA A 115 -18.49 7.33 -4.73
C ALA A 115 -17.40 6.90 -3.74
N GLY A 116 -16.21 7.49 -3.83
CA GLY A 116 -15.13 7.27 -2.90
C GLY A 116 -15.48 7.69 -1.47
N ILE A 117 -16.12 8.86 -1.29
CA ILE A 117 -16.60 9.31 0.02
C ILE A 117 -17.59 8.30 0.62
N ALA A 118 -18.56 7.84 -0.17
CA ALA A 118 -19.56 6.88 0.28
C ALA A 118 -18.92 5.52 0.66
N ALA A 119 -17.95 5.05 -0.11
CA ALA A 119 -17.24 3.80 0.17
C ALA A 119 -16.42 3.87 1.47
N MET A 120 -15.77 5.01 1.73
CA MET A 120 -14.95 5.20 2.93
C MET A 120 -15.78 5.43 4.20
N ALA A 121 -17.03 5.89 4.06
CA ALA A 121 -17.93 6.15 5.20
C ALA A 121 -18.67 4.92 5.71
N GLY A 122 -18.73 3.84 4.92
CA GLY A 122 -19.43 2.58 5.24
C GLY A 122 -18.54 1.55 5.89
#